data_43c50f9637c950d683fa641c59c18156
#
_entry.id   43c50f9637c950d683fa641c59c18156
#
_cell.length_a   1.000
_cell.length_b   1.000
_cell.length_c   1.000
_cell.angle_alpha   90.00
_cell.angle_beta   90.00
_cell.angle_gamma   90.00
#
_symmetry.space_group_name_H-M   'P 1'
#
loop_
_entity.id
_entity.type
_entity.pdbx_description
1 polymer ?
#
loop_
_entity_poly.entity_id
_entity_poly.type
_entity_poly.pdbx_seq_one_letter_code
_entity_poly.pdbx_strand_id
1 'polypeptide(L)'
;MSDIKTAILDAAERRIQLGGFGGFSFREIAADVGIKSSSVHYHFPTKEELAAAVVRRWAEETSKYIDAGLEKEPNPVHVWSNAFRGTALSKEHMCPCTVLAAGSQDLPPQVAREVKGFFTMCLDKLVAEGL
;
A
#
# COMPACT_ATOMS: atom_id res chain seq x y z
N MET A 1 -0.50 -1.23 22.08
CA MET A 1 -0.79 -1.87 20.82
C MET A 1 -2.00 -1.30 20.21
N SER A 2 -1.91 -1.02 18.94
CA SER A 2 -3.00 -0.36 18.29
C SER A 2 -3.65 -1.29 17.27
N ASP A 3 -4.34 -2.29 17.77
CA ASP A 3 -5.04 -3.24 16.92
C ASP A 3 -6.10 -2.56 16.08
N ILE A 4 -6.76 -1.53 16.63
CA ILE A 4 -7.76 -0.76 15.89
C ILE A 4 -7.12 -0.02 14.74
N LYS A 5 -5.99 0.64 14.97
CA LYS A 5 -5.28 1.37 13.93
C LYS A 5 -4.84 0.43 12.80
N THR A 6 -4.29 -0.72 13.15
CA THR A 6 -3.90 -1.74 12.19
C THR A 6 -5.09 -2.26 11.41
N ALA A 7 -6.21 -2.52 12.10
CA ALA A 7 -7.44 -2.97 11.44
C ALA A 7 -7.96 -1.95 10.44
N ILE A 8 -7.86 -0.65 10.77
CA ILE A 8 -8.25 0.43 9.87
C ILE A 8 -7.36 0.42 8.63
N LEU A 9 -6.05 0.30 8.82
CA LEU A 9 -5.10 0.24 7.70
C LEU A 9 -5.36 -0.96 6.81
N ASP A 10 -5.62 -2.13 7.40
CA ASP A 10 -5.92 -3.34 6.64
C ASP A 10 -7.20 -3.19 5.82
N ALA A 11 -8.24 -2.63 6.41
CA ALA A 11 -9.51 -2.41 5.72
C ALA A 11 -9.34 -1.40 4.58
N ALA A 12 -8.62 -0.31 4.82
CA ALA A 12 -8.36 0.71 3.81
C ALA A 12 -7.53 0.16 2.66
N GLU A 13 -6.50 -0.63 2.97
CA GLU A 13 -5.67 -1.27 1.95
C GLU A 13 -6.51 -2.15 1.03
N ARG A 14 -7.38 -2.98 1.61
CA ARG A 14 -8.26 -3.85 0.83
C ARG A 14 -9.19 -3.04 -0.08
N ARG A 15 -9.77 -1.97 0.45
CA ARG A 15 -10.67 -1.13 -0.33
C ARG A 15 -9.94 -0.41 -1.47
N ILE A 16 -8.72 0.04 -1.24
CA ILE A 16 -7.89 0.65 -2.27
C ILE A 16 -7.53 -0.37 -3.35
N GLN A 17 -7.15 -1.58 -2.96
CA GLN A 17 -6.83 -2.64 -3.90
C GLN A 17 -7.99 -2.96 -4.83
N LEU A 18 -9.22 -2.87 -4.34
CA LEU A 18 -10.42 -3.20 -5.11
C LEU A 18 -10.97 -2.03 -5.91
N GLY A 19 -10.85 -0.81 -5.42
CA GLY A 19 -11.54 0.33 -6.02
C GLY A 19 -10.77 1.64 -6.09
N GLY A 20 -9.50 1.66 -5.72
CA GLY A 20 -8.69 2.88 -5.76
C GLY A 20 -9.06 3.89 -4.69
N PHE A 21 -8.58 5.13 -4.85
CA PHE A 21 -8.81 6.19 -3.87
C PHE A 21 -10.29 6.53 -3.72
N GLY A 22 -11.03 6.54 -4.84
CA GLY A 22 -12.46 6.80 -4.83
C GLY A 22 -13.31 5.63 -4.33
N GLY A 23 -12.71 4.48 -4.10
CA GLY A 23 -13.40 3.24 -3.77
C GLY A 23 -13.70 3.04 -2.30
N PHE A 24 -13.46 4.03 -1.43
CA PHE A 24 -13.75 3.85 -0.02
C PHE A 24 -14.10 5.18 0.67
N SER A 25 -14.78 5.05 1.80
CA SER A 25 -15.11 6.16 2.69
C SER A 25 -14.83 5.73 4.13
N PHE A 26 -14.73 6.70 5.03
CA PHE A 26 -14.54 6.39 6.45
C PHE A 26 -15.72 5.59 7.02
N ARG A 27 -16.92 5.85 6.52
CA ARG A 27 -18.10 5.07 6.93
C ARG A 27 -17.96 3.61 6.58
N GLU A 28 -17.47 3.32 5.37
CA GLU A 28 -17.27 1.94 4.93
C GLU A 28 -16.15 1.26 5.72
N ILE A 29 -15.05 1.97 5.96
CA ILE A 29 -13.95 1.45 6.77
C ILE A 29 -14.44 1.15 8.20
N ALA A 30 -15.20 2.06 8.79
CA ALA A 30 -15.76 1.89 10.12
C ALA A 30 -16.64 0.64 10.18
N ALA A 31 -17.47 0.42 9.16
CA ALA A 31 -18.32 -0.76 9.07
C ALA A 31 -17.49 -2.03 8.96
N ASP A 32 -16.44 -2.01 8.13
CA ASP A 32 -15.56 -3.17 7.95
C ASP A 32 -14.87 -3.57 9.26
N VAL A 33 -14.47 -2.59 10.05
CA VAL A 33 -13.73 -2.82 11.30
C VAL A 33 -14.68 -3.06 12.47
N GLY A 34 -15.92 -2.60 12.38
CA GLY A 34 -16.90 -2.71 13.45
C GLY A 34 -16.78 -1.62 14.51
N ILE A 35 -16.41 -0.42 14.08
CA ILE A 35 -16.25 0.74 14.96
C ILE A 35 -17.06 1.92 14.42
N LYS A 36 -17.10 3.01 15.18
CA LYS A 36 -17.74 4.24 14.73
C LYS A 36 -16.82 5.02 13.79
N SER A 37 -17.41 5.78 12.86
CA SER A 37 -16.65 6.63 11.96
C SER A 37 -15.77 7.62 12.71
N SER A 38 -16.24 8.13 13.86
CA SER A 38 -15.45 9.03 14.69
C SER A 38 -14.15 8.40 15.18
N SER A 39 -14.15 7.08 15.40
CA SER A 39 -12.93 6.36 15.79
C SER A 39 -11.92 6.30 14.63
N VAL A 40 -12.40 6.17 13.40
CA VAL A 40 -11.52 6.22 12.23
C VAL A 40 -10.88 7.60 12.14
N HIS A 41 -11.68 8.66 12.27
CA HIS A 41 -11.20 10.05 12.26
C HIS A 41 -10.19 10.33 13.37
N TYR A 42 -10.36 9.70 14.52
CA TYR A 42 -9.42 9.85 15.63
C TYR A 42 -8.01 9.41 15.23
N HIS A 43 -7.91 8.28 14.54
CA HIS A 43 -6.62 7.72 14.13
C HIS A 43 -6.09 8.37 12.84
N PHE A 44 -6.98 8.74 11.93
CA PHE A 44 -6.62 9.32 10.63
C PHE A 44 -7.57 10.49 10.36
N PRO A 45 -7.15 11.72 10.64
CA PRO A 45 -8.04 12.89 10.52
C PRO A 45 -8.65 13.08 9.14
N THR A 46 -7.94 12.70 8.06
CA THR A 46 -8.43 12.84 6.70
C THR A 46 -8.27 11.54 5.92
N LYS A 47 -9.06 11.40 4.86
CA LYS A 47 -8.99 10.26 3.95
C LYS A 47 -7.61 10.20 3.29
N GLU A 48 -7.05 11.34 2.96
CA GLU A 48 -5.72 11.46 2.34
C GLU A 48 -4.63 10.94 3.28
N GLU A 49 -4.73 11.26 4.56
CA GLU A 49 -3.77 10.75 5.55
C GLU A 49 -3.85 9.25 5.70
N LEU A 50 -5.08 8.70 5.67
CA LEU A 50 -5.27 7.26 5.73
C LEU A 50 -4.66 6.58 4.50
N ALA A 51 -4.97 7.07 3.31
CA ALA A 51 -4.42 6.50 2.07
C ALA A 51 -2.89 6.59 2.04
N ALA A 52 -2.33 7.74 2.45
CA ALA A 52 -0.88 7.92 2.52
C ALA A 52 -0.24 6.92 3.49
N ALA A 53 -0.89 6.67 4.62
CA ALA A 53 -0.40 5.71 5.61
C ALA A 53 -0.41 4.28 5.06
N VAL A 54 -1.43 3.91 4.30
CA VAL A 54 -1.50 2.61 3.63
C VAL A 54 -0.31 2.45 2.68
N VAL A 55 -0.05 3.47 1.86
CA VAL A 55 1.05 3.43 0.89
C VAL A 55 2.41 3.32 1.60
N ARG A 56 2.61 4.12 2.66
CA ARG A 56 3.87 4.04 3.43
C ARG A 56 4.08 2.66 4.01
N ARG A 57 3.04 2.07 4.61
CA ARG A 57 3.13 0.73 5.18
C ARG A 57 3.47 -0.30 4.10
N TRP A 58 2.80 -0.22 2.96
CA TRP A 58 3.07 -1.11 1.84
C TRP A 58 4.51 -0.99 1.35
N ALA A 59 5.01 0.23 1.24
CA ALA A 59 6.40 0.48 0.82
C ALA A 59 7.40 -0.11 1.80
N GLU A 60 7.17 0.05 3.10
CA GLU A 60 8.05 -0.51 4.13
C GLU A 60 8.04 -2.03 4.10
N GLU A 61 6.86 -2.63 3.99
CA GLU A 61 6.72 -4.08 3.92
C GLU A 61 7.35 -4.65 2.66
N THR A 62 7.16 -3.98 1.53
CA THR A 62 7.77 -4.39 0.26
C THR A 62 9.29 -4.29 0.35
N SER A 63 9.81 -3.20 0.90
CA SER A 63 11.25 -3.02 1.07
C SER A 63 11.86 -4.15 1.90
N LYS A 64 11.24 -4.49 3.01
CA LYS A 64 11.69 -5.58 3.88
C LYS A 64 11.64 -6.93 3.17
N TYR A 65 10.57 -7.17 2.43
CA TYR A 65 10.40 -8.43 1.68
C TYR A 65 11.50 -8.60 0.64
N ILE A 66 11.76 -7.53 -0.12
CA ILE A 66 12.81 -7.57 -1.15
C ILE A 66 14.18 -7.76 -0.51
N ASP A 67 14.51 -7.01 0.53
CA ASP A 67 15.80 -7.11 1.19
C ASP A 67 16.03 -8.52 1.76
N ALA A 68 15.01 -9.08 2.41
CA ALA A 68 15.11 -10.44 2.94
C ALA A 68 15.29 -11.48 1.82
N GLY A 69 14.59 -11.28 0.70
CA GLY A 69 14.71 -12.17 -0.46
C GLY A 69 16.09 -12.12 -1.07
N LEU A 70 16.67 -10.92 -1.18
CA LEU A 70 18.00 -10.73 -1.76
C LEU A 70 19.10 -11.39 -0.92
N GLU A 71 18.88 -11.52 0.38
CA GLU A 71 19.84 -12.24 1.25
C GLU A 71 19.84 -13.73 1.01
N LYS A 72 18.71 -14.30 0.57
CA LYS A 72 18.53 -15.75 0.44
C LYS A 72 18.67 -16.25 -0.99
N GLU A 73 18.30 -15.43 -1.96
CA GLU A 73 18.26 -15.82 -3.37
C GLU A 73 19.38 -15.10 -4.13
N PRO A 74 20.33 -15.83 -4.71
CA PRO A 74 21.44 -15.20 -5.43
C PRO A 74 21.03 -14.40 -6.65
N ASN A 75 19.90 -14.76 -7.27
CA ASN A 75 19.45 -14.09 -8.49
C ASN A 75 18.38 -13.06 -8.15
N PRO A 76 18.71 -11.75 -8.22
CA PRO A 76 17.73 -10.70 -7.88
C PRO A 76 16.50 -10.71 -8.79
N VAL A 77 16.62 -11.20 -10.01
CA VAL A 77 15.47 -11.31 -10.92
C VAL A 77 14.41 -12.23 -10.33
N HIS A 78 14.82 -13.33 -9.70
CA HIS A 78 13.89 -14.26 -9.06
C HIS A 78 13.14 -13.59 -7.90
N VAL A 79 13.83 -12.77 -7.11
CA VAL A 79 13.22 -12.07 -5.97
C VAL A 79 12.13 -11.12 -6.46
N TRP A 80 12.46 -10.30 -7.45
CA TRP A 80 11.51 -9.32 -7.99
C TRP A 80 10.36 -10.00 -8.74
N SER A 81 10.65 -11.05 -9.50
CA SER A 81 9.60 -11.81 -10.22
C SER A 81 8.60 -12.42 -9.24
N ASN A 82 9.09 -12.99 -8.14
CA ASN A 82 8.23 -13.59 -7.14
C ASN A 82 7.37 -12.52 -6.44
N ALA A 83 7.93 -11.35 -6.17
CA ALA A 83 7.20 -10.26 -5.56
C ALA A 83 6.04 -9.80 -6.46
N PHE A 84 6.30 -9.59 -7.75
CA PHE A 84 5.28 -9.16 -8.70
C PHE A 84 4.24 -10.24 -8.95
N ARG A 85 4.67 -11.52 -9.02
CA ARG A 85 3.73 -12.62 -9.19
C ARG A 85 2.72 -12.68 -8.06
N GLY A 86 3.16 -12.47 -6.83
CA GLY A 86 2.28 -12.46 -5.68
C GLY A 86 1.19 -11.39 -5.78
N THR A 87 1.53 -10.22 -6.32
CA THR A 87 0.55 -9.14 -6.45
C THR A 87 -0.33 -9.28 -7.69
N ALA A 88 0.11 -10.02 -8.70
CA ALA A 88 -0.62 -10.15 -9.96
C ALA A 88 -1.69 -11.25 -9.96
N LEU A 89 -1.58 -12.23 -9.07
CA LEU A 89 -2.43 -13.41 -9.10
C LEU A 89 -3.80 -13.23 -8.44
N SER A 90 -4.01 -12.16 -7.69
CA SER A 90 -5.27 -11.94 -6.97
C SER A 90 -5.52 -10.45 -6.78
N LYS A 91 -6.77 -10.03 -6.96
CA LYS A 91 -7.17 -8.66 -6.68
C LYS A 91 -6.95 -8.28 -5.22
N GLU A 92 -7.04 -9.26 -4.33
CA GLU A 92 -6.84 -9.04 -2.89
C GLU A 92 -5.39 -8.76 -2.53
N HIS A 93 -4.47 -9.07 -3.44
CA HIS A 93 -3.04 -8.87 -3.22
C HIS A 93 -2.42 -7.85 -4.19
N MET A 94 -3.26 -7.15 -4.94
CA MET A 94 -2.74 -6.13 -5.86
C MET A 94 -2.00 -5.03 -5.11
N CYS A 95 -0.94 -4.53 -5.73
CA CYS A 95 -0.20 -3.41 -5.17
C CYS A 95 -1.10 -2.18 -5.12
N PRO A 96 -1.42 -1.66 -3.94
CA PRO A 96 -2.27 -0.47 -3.83
C PRO A 96 -1.67 0.76 -4.51
N CYS A 97 -0.34 0.83 -4.57
CA CYS A 97 0.35 1.94 -5.24
C CYS A 97 0.05 1.94 -6.74
N THR A 98 0.06 0.75 -7.36
CA THR A 98 -0.26 0.62 -8.77
C THR A 98 -1.71 0.99 -9.05
N VAL A 99 -2.63 0.52 -8.21
CA VAL A 99 -4.05 0.84 -8.36
C VAL A 99 -4.27 2.35 -8.25
N LEU A 100 -3.67 2.98 -7.25
CA LEU A 100 -3.78 4.43 -7.06
C LEU A 100 -3.19 5.19 -8.25
N ALA A 101 -2.02 4.77 -8.74
CA ALA A 101 -1.37 5.45 -9.85
C ALA A 101 -2.16 5.33 -11.14
N ALA A 102 -2.78 4.17 -11.39
CA ALA A 102 -3.52 3.91 -12.62
C ALA A 102 -4.91 4.50 -12.62
N GLY A 103 -5.51 4.65 -11.46
CA GLY A 103 -6.94 4.94 -11.33
C GLY A 103 -7.32 6.39 -11.28
N SER A 104 -6.38 7.32 -11.12
CA SER A 104 -6.76 8.71 -10.90
C SER A 104 -5.69 9.70 -11.32
N GLN A 105 -6.12 10.68 -12.11
CA GLN A 105 -5.32 11.85 -12.43
C GLN A 105 -5.39 12.88 -11.29
N ASP A 106 -6.31 12.70 -10.35
CA ASP A 106 -6.63 13.66 -9.31
C ASP A 106 -6.29 13.16 -7.91
N LEU A 107 -5.25 12.34 -7.77
CA LEU A 107 -4.80 11.95 -6.44
C LEU A 107 -4.41 13.17 -5.63
N PRO A 108 -4.83 13.24 -4.35
CA PRO A 108 -4.35 14.30 -3.48
C PRO A 108 -2.82 14.34 -3.46
N PRO A 109 -2.21 15.53 -3.42
CA PRO A 109 -0.74 15.65 -3.48
C PRO A 109 -0.01 14.81 -2.43
N GLN A 110 -0.57 14.68 -1.24
CA GLN A 110 0.01 13.87 -0.17
C GLN A 110 0.08 12.40 -0.57
N VAL A 111 -0.99 11.88 -1.16
CA VAL A 111 -1.06 10.48 -1.59
C VAL A 111 -0.13 10.26 -2.80
N ALA A 112 -0.18 11.17 -3.76
CA ALA A 112 0.67 11.09 -4.95
C ALA A 112 2.15 11.06 -4.58
N ARG A 113 2.55 11.83 -3.57
CA ARG A 113 3.93 11.88 -3.09
C ARG A 113 4.37 10.53 -2.53
N GLU A 114 3.50 9.89 -1.74
CA GLU A 114 3.81 8.58 -1.16
C GLU A 114 3.88 7.50 -2.24
N VAL A 115 2.98 7.55 -3.22
CA VAL A 115 2.99 6.60 -4.35
C VAL A 115 4.28 6.75 -5.15
N LYS A 116 4.68 7.98 -5.43
CA LYS A 116 5.95 8.25 -6.12
C LYS A 116 7.14 7.73 -5.30
N GLY A 117 7.09 7.91 -3.99
CA GLY A 117 8.13 7.41 -3.08
C GLY A 117 8.27 5.89 -3.15
N PHE A 118 7.16 5.18 -3.25
CA PHE A 118 7.19 3.73 -3.41
C PHE A 118 7.91 3.32 -4.69
N PHE A 119 7.54 3.92 -5.82
CA PHE A 119 8.18 3.57 -7.10
C PHE A 119 9.65 3.98 -7.14
N THR A 120 10.01 5.10 -6.54
CA THR A 120 11.40 5.52 -6.44
C THR A 120 12.21 4.51 -5.61
N MET A 121 11.66 4.05 -4.51
CA MET A 121 12.30 3.02 -3.69
C MET A 121 12.55 1.74 -4.49
N CYS A 122 11.55 1.29 -5.26
CA CYS A 122 11.70 0.11 -6.10
C CYS A 122 12.80 0.31 -7.15
N LEU A 123 12.80 1.45 -7.83
CA LEU A 123 13.81 1.76 -8.84
C LEU A 123 15.22 1.80 -8.23
N ASP A 124 15.37 2.42 -7.07
CA ASP A 124 16.67 2.50 -6.41
C ASP A 124 17.20 1.12 -6.06
N LYS A 125 16.33 0.23 -5.59
CA LYS A 125 16.74 -1.15 -5.28
C LYS A 125 17.11 -1.93 -6.54
N LEU A 126 16.35 -1.75 -7.62
CA LEU A 126 16.65 -2.41 -8.90
C LEU A 126 18.00 -1.94 -9.44
N VAL A 127 18.27 -0.66 -9.42
CA VAL A 127 19.55 -0.10 -9.86
C VAL A 127 20.69 -0.63 -9.00
N ALA A 128 20.51 -0.70 -7.69
CA ALA A 128 21.52 -1.21 -6.77
C ALA A 128 21.92 -2.66 -7.09
N GLU A 129 20.97 -3.44 -7.63
CA GLU A 129 21.22 -4.84 -8.01
C GLU A 129 21.67 -4.99 -9.47
N GLY A 130 21.86 -3.89 -10.18
CA GLY A 130 22.30 -3.90 -11.57
C GLY A 130 21.21 -4.23 -12.58
N LEU A 131 19.99 -4.06 -12.20
CA LEU A 131 18.84 -4.39 -13.08
C LEU A 131 18.28 -3.16 -13.83
#